data_abe53d4d928369380b4e25270109039c
#
_entry.id   abe53d4d928369380b4e25270109039c
#
_cell.length_a   1.000
_cell.length_b   1.000
_cell.length_c   1.000
_cell.angle_alpha   90.00
_cell.angle_beta   90.00
_cell.angle_gamma   90.00
#
_symmetry.space_group_name_H-M   'P 1'
#
loop_
_entity.id
_entity.type
_entity.pdbx_description
1 polymer ?
#
loop_
_entity_poly.entity_id
_entity_poly.type
_entity_poly.pdbx_seq_one_letter_code
_entity_poly.pdbx_strand_id
1 'polypeptide(L)'
;MPKSPKRNTTLIRLLTALIAVLLIANGAVLYLQFKVPTDSASTVQPTEQPTTGTAAPATEAETEPPTTTLPEPAHVVSTASVLSTGDLLMHISVFNSGKQSDGSYNFDSIFRYITGHVSAADYSVANLEVTFAGTDNGFSYSGYPRFNCPDALADATKNAGFDMLLTANNHSYDTTLVGFKRTLE
;
A
#
# COMPACT_ATOMS: atom_id res chain seq x y z
N MET A 1 -32.28 -24.88 -41.66
CA MET A 1 -31.95 -24.04 -40.50
C MET A 1 -31.41 -24.94 -39.41
N PRO A 2 -30.21 -24.73 -38.92
CA PRO A 2 -29.65 -25.52 -37.82
C PRO A 2 -30.42 -25.22 -36.53
N LYS A 3 -30.81 -26.26 -35.79
CA LYS A 3 -31.48 -26.11 -34.48
C LYS A 3 -30.49 -25.53 -33.47
N SER A 4 -30.89 -24.49 -32.75
CA SER A 4 -30.08 -23.91 -31.65
C SER A 4 -29.81 -24.99 -30.58
N PRO A 5 -28.60 -25.03 -29.99
CA PRO A 5 -28.27 -26.00 -28.94
C PRO A 5 -29.19 -25.80 -27.73
N LYS A 6 -29.81 -26.87 -27.26
CA LYS A 6 -30.66 -26.83 -26.04
C LYS A 6 -29.78 -26.49 -24.86
N ARG A 7 -30.00 -25.33 -24.23
CA ARG A 7 -29.31 -24.93 -22.99
C ARG A 7 -29.64 -25.96 -21.90
N ASN A 8 -28.63 -26.58 -21.33
CA ASN A 8 -28.82 -27.54 -20.23
C ASN A 8 -29.11 -26.75 -18.93
N THR A 9 -30.41 -26.47 -18.73
CA THR A 9 -30.93 -25.68 -17.62
C THR A 9 -30.58 -26.28 -16.24
N THR A 10 -30.46 -27.61 -16.17
CA THR A 10 -30.04 -28.30 -14.94
C THR A 10 -28.59 -28.00 -14.58
N LEU A 11 -27.70 -28.06 -15.56
CA LEU A 11 -26.26 -27.71 -15.33
C LEU A 11 -26.11 -26.26 -14.93
N ILE A 12 -26.83 -25.34 -15.54
CA ILE A 12 -26.80 -23.92 -15.19
C ILE A 12 -27.27 -23.71 -13.74
N ARG A 13 -28.37 -24.35 -13.32
CA ARG A 13 -28.86 -24.26 -11.93
C ARG A 13 -27.86 -24.81 -10.92
N LEU A 14 -27.20 -25.93 -11.22
CA LEU A 14 -26.20 -26.52 -10.36
C LEU A 14 -24.98 -25.60 -10.21
N LEU A 15 -24.51 -25.03 -11.32
CA LEU A 15 -23.39 -24.05 -11.29
C LEU A 15 -23.76 -22.80 -10.50
N THR A 16 -24.97 -22.27 -10.67
CA THR A 16 -25.41 -21.08 -9.93
C THR A 16 -25.51 -21.38 -8.42
N ALA A 17 -26.01 -22.55 -8.04
CA ALA A 17 -26.06 -22.96 -6.64
C ALA A 17 -24.65 -23.13 -6.04
N LEU A 18 -23.70 -23.71 -6.77
CA LEU A 18 -22.33 -23.86 -6.34
C LEU A 18 -21.64 -22.50 -6.14
N ILE A 19 -21.83 -21.56 -7.06
CA ILE A 19 -21.30 -20.20 -6.93
C ILE A 19 -21.88 -19.51 -5.69
N ALA A 20 -23.19 -19.64 -5.44
CA ALA A 20 -23.81 -19.05 -4.26
C ALA A 20 -23.22 -19.62 -2.95
N VAL A 21 -23.00 -20.94 -2.88
CA VAL A 21 -22.37 -21.59 -1.72
C VAL A 21 -20.94 -21.07 -1.51
N LEU A 22 -20.16 -20.95 -2.59
CA LEU A 22 -18.78 -20.43 -2.52
C LEU A 22 -18.74 -18.97 -2.05
N LEU A 23 -19.68 -18.13 -2.50
CA LEU A 23 -19.76 -16.74 -2.06
C LEU A 23 -20.15 -16.62 -0.58
N ILE A 24 -21.08 -17.47 -0.10
CA ILE A 24 -21.45 -17.50 1.32
C ILE A 24 -20.28 -17.98 2.17
N ALA A 25 -19.57 -19.04 1.75
CA ALA A 25 -18.41 -19.56 2.46
C ALA A 25 -17.29 -18.52 2.56
N ASN A 26 -16.97 -17.82 1.47
CA ASN A 26 -15.98 -16.74 1.48
C ASN A 26 -16.41 -15.56 2.35
N GLY A 27 -17.69 -15.17 2.30
CA GLY A 27 -18.24 -14.13 3.17
C GLY A 27 -18.15 -14.49 4.67
N ALA A 28 -18.41 -15.75 5.02
CA ALA A 28 -18.27 -16.24 6.39
C ALA A 28 -16.82 -16.24 6.88
N VAL A 29 -15.86 -16.65 6.03
CA VAL A 29 -14.43 -16.60 6.35
C VAL A 29 -13.99 -15.16 6.56
N LEU A 30 -14.38 -14.24 5.68
CA LEU A 30 -14.06 -12.83 5.80
C LEU A 30 -14.64 -12.24 7.10
N TYR A 31 -15.91 -12.54 7.42
CA TYR A 31 -16.54 -12.10 8.65
C TYR A 31 -15.80 -12.57 9.91
N LEU A 32 -15.33 -13.82 9.92
CA LEU A 32 -14.57 -14.39 11.05
C LEU A 32 -13.17 -13.76 11.18
N GLN A 33 -12.54 -13.39 10.08
CA GLN A 33 -11.24 -12.71 10.09
C GLN A 33 -11.32 -11.28 10.60
N PHE A 34 -12.44 -10.58 10.36
CA PHE A 34 -12.65 -9.20 10.81
C PHE A 34 -13.31 -9.06 12.19
N LYS A 35 -13.69 -10.18 12.84
CA LYS A 35 -14.14 -10.15 14.23
C LYS A 35 -12.94 -10.04 15.16
N VAL A 36 -12.33 -8.87 15.19
CA VAL A 36 -11.32 -8.50 16.20
C VAL A 36 -12.05 -8.45 17.55
N PRO A 37 -11.56 -9.17 18.58
CA PRO A 37 -12.08 -8.98 19.94
C PRO A 37 -11.80 -7.53 20.35
N THR A 38 -12.86 -6.77 20.60
CA THR A 38 -12.77 -5.46 21.25
C THR A 38 -12.64 -5.65 22.76
N ASP A 39 -11.53 -6.22 23.22
CA ASP A 39 -11.19 -6.25 24.62
C ASP A 39 -9.76 -5.79 24.81
N SER A 40 -9.66 -4.68 25.49
CA SER A 40 -8.53 -4.07 26.18
C SER A 40 -8.20 -2.65 25.71
N ALA A 41 -9.14 -1.74 25.91
CA ALA A 41 -8.76 -0.37 26.21
C ALA A 41 -8.15 -0.37 27.62
N SER A 42 -6.83 -0.49 27.72
CA SER A 42 -6.09 -0.27 28.95
C SER A 42 -6.08 1.25 29.21
N THR A 43 -7.05 1.70 29.99
CA THR A 43 -7.09 3.06 30.52
C THR A 43 -5.96 3.18 31.55
N VAL A 44 -4.89 3.85 31.16
CA VAL A 44 -3.87 4.30 32.11
C VAL A 44 -4.48 5.47 32.88
N GLN A 45 -4.97 5.21 34.09
CA GLN A 45 -5.36 6.26 35.05
C GLN A 45 -4.07 6.88 35.60
N PRO A 46 -4.05 8.24 35.76
CA PRO A 46 -3.02 8.91 36.54
C PRO A 46 -3.21 8.54 38.02
N THR A 47 -2.17 7.98 38.61
CA THR A 47 -2.15 7.70 40.06
C THR A 47 -1.96 9.03 40.78
N GLU A 48 -3.01 9.52 41.39
CA GLU A 48 -2.92 10.60 42.41
C GLU A 48 -2.27 10.05 43.68
N GLN A 49 -1.24 10.71 44.13
CA GLN A 49 -0.49 10.43 45.33
C GLN A 49 -1.26 11.01 46.54
N PRO A 50 -1.59 10.25 47.58
CA PRO A 50 -2.21 10.81 48.79
C PRO A 50 -1.13 11.49 49.63
N THR A 51 -1.36 12.76 49.90
CA THR A 51 -0.68 13.52 50.96
C THR A 51 -1.31 13.20 52.32
N THR A 52 -0.59 12.55 53.21
CA THR A 52 -0.88 12.65 54.65
C THR A 52 0.41 12.97 55.37
N GLY A 53 0.41 14.17 55.96
CA GLY A 53 1.46 14.58 56.84
C GLY A 53 1.37 13.92 58.21
N THR A 54 2.54 13.62 58.79
CA THR A 54 2.71 13.54 60.27
C THR A 54 4.15 13.94 60.58
N ALA A 55 4.26 14.83 61.52
CA ALA A 55 5.52 15.49 61.93
C ALA A 55 6.37 14.64 62.85
N ALA A 56 7.70 14.73 62.63
CA ALA A 56 8.88 14.80 63.50
C ALA A 56 9.23 13.55 64.36
N PRO A 57 10.56 13.32 64.63
CA PRO A 57 11.51 14.33 65.10
C PRO A 57 12.87 14.31 64.39
N ALA A 58 13.61 15.37 64.60
CA ALA A 58 14.93 15.67 64.08
C ALA A 58 15.99 14.66 64.50
N THR A 59 16.81 14.26 63.56
CA THR A 59 18.12 13.62 63.81
C THR A 59 19.11 14.14 62.74
N GLU A 60 20.27 14.47 63.20
CA GLU A 60 21.48 15.02 62.65
C GLU A 60 21.67 14.94 61.11
N ALA A 61 22.09 16.10 60.59
CA ALA A 61 22.48 16.31 59.23
C ALA A 61 23.80 15.55 58.89
N GLU A 62 23.65 14.47 58.16
CA GLU A 62 24.77 13.90 57.39
C GLU A 62 24.77 14.61 56.03
N THR A 63 25.84 15.38 55.81
CA THR A 63 26.01 16.17 54.58
C THR A 63 26.39 15.22 53.43
N GLU A 64 25.42 14.76 52.68
CA GLU A 64 25.72 14.07 51.44
C GLU A 64 26.40 15.02 50.45
N PRO A 65 27.43 14.56 49.71
CA PRO A 65 28.08 15.38 48.69
C PRO A 65 27.06 15.72 47.59
N PRO A 66 27.16 16.91 46.95
CA PRO A 66 26.22 17.33 45.94
C PRO A 66 26.18 16.32 44.78
N THR A 67 25.09 15.60 44.66
CA THR A 67 24.84 14.76 43.49
C THR A 67 24.73 15.67 42.27
N THR A 68 25.79 15.71 41.46
CA THR A 68 25.76 16.37 40.15
C THR A 68 24.81 15.57 39.26
N THR A 69 23.55 15.93 39.24
CA THR A 69 22.62 15.39 38.26
C THR A 69 23.06 15.90 36.89
N LEU A 70 23.55 14.98 36.05
CA LEU A 70 23.74 15.27 34.64
C LEU A 70 22.41 15.72 34.05
N PRO A 71 22.36 16.79 33.26
CA PRO A 71 21.13 17.23 32.63
C PRO A 71 20.60 16.07 31.76
N GLU A 72 19.31 15.74 31.93
CA GLU A 72 18.65 14.76 31.10
C GLU A 72 18.74 15.21 29.64
N PRO A 73 19.13 14.31 28.70
CA PRO A 73 19.26 14.68 27.31
C PRO A 73 17.91 15.20 26.78
N ALA A 74 17.93 16.40 26.21
CA ALA A 74 16.73 17.00 25.64
C ALA A 74 16.15 16.07 24.57
N HIS A 75 14.90 15.65 24.72
CA HIS A 75 14.20 14.89 23.71
C HIS A 75 13.97 15.77 22.48
N VAL A 76 14.64 15.44 21.37
CA VAL A 76 14.38 16.06 20.07
C VAL A 76 13.24 15.30 19.42
N VAL A 77 12.11 15.96 19.20
CA VAL A 77 10.99 15.44 18.44
C VAL A 77 11.12 15.92 17.00
N SER A 78 11.16 14.96 16.06
CA SER A 78 11.12 15.25 14.63
C SER A 78 9.85 14.64 14.05
N THR A 79 9.24 15.31 13.07
CA THR A 79 8.06 14.84 12.35
C THR A 79 8.40 14.70 10.88
N ALA A 80 7.80 13.69 10.23
CA ALA A 80 7.88 13.51 8.79
C ALA A 80 6.48 13.16 8.25
N SER A 81 6.15 13.67 7.09
CA SER A 81 4.93 13.37 6.36
C SER A 81 5.20 12.26 5.35
N VAL A 82 4.38 11.20 5.36
CA VAL A 82 4.45 10.12 4.38
C VAL A 82 3.14 10.11 3.59
N LEU A 83 3.26 10.17 2.26
CA LEU A 83 2.13 10.03 1.36
C LEU A 83 2.16 8.63 0.74
N SER A 84 1.03 7.92 0.80
CA SER A 84 0.85 6.66 0.09
C SER A 84 -0.32 6.78 -0.87
N THR A 85 -0.10 6.36 -2.12
CA THR A 85 -1.16 6.22 -3.11
C THR A 85 -1.52 4.74 -3.29
N GLY A 86 -2.62 4.49 -4.03
CA GLY A 86 -3.00 3.14 -4.44
C GLY A 86 -2.16 2.62 -5.62
N ASP A 87 -2.83 1.81 -6.46
CA ASP A 87 -2.19 1.04 -7.51
C ASP A 87 -1.96 1.87 -8.78
N LEU A 88 -0.76 1.79 -9.30
CA LEU A 88 -0.42 2.20 -10.66
C LEU A 88 -0.71 1.03 -11.59
N LEU A 89 -2.01 0.84 -11.89
CA LEU A 89 -2.51 -0.27 -12.68
C LEU A 89 -2.92 0.22 -14.07
N MET A 90 -2.13 -0.15 -15.08
CA MET A 90 -2.26 0.39 -16.44
C MET A 90 -3.22 -0.44 -17.30
N HIS A 91 -4.52 -0.36 -17.00
CA HIS A 91 -5.54 -0.89 -17.90
C HIS A 91 -5.46 -0.25 -19.28
N ILE A 92 -5.95 -0.96 -20.31
CA ILE A 92 -5.75 -0.58 -21.72
C ILE A 92 -6.20 0.85 -22.06
N SER A 93 -7.21 1.39 -21.38
CA SER A 93 -7.67 2.77 -21.56
C SER A 93 -6.64 3.79 -21.05
N VAL A 94 -6.06 3.53 -19.86
CA VAL A 94 -5.02 4.38 -19.28
C VAL A 94 -3.73 4.26 -20.11
N PHE A 95 -3.34 3.05 -20.45
CA PHE A 95 -2.21 2.78 -21.34
C PHE A 95 -2.32 3.53 -22.67
N ASN A 96 -3.49 3.47 -23.33
CA ASN A 96 -3.70 4.16 -24.60
C ASN A 96 -3.70 5.68 -24.46
N SER A 97 -4.03 6.24 -23.29
CA SER A 97 -4.02 7.69 -23.08
C SER A 97 -2.61 8.30 -23.13
N GLY A 98 -1.58 7.48 -22.87
CA GLY A 98 -0.19 7.92 -22.96
C GLY A 98 0.42 7.84 -24.35
N LYS A 99 -0.26 7.18 -25.31
CA LYS A 99 0.29 6.98 -26.67
C LYS A 99 0.35 8.30 -27.45
N GLN A 100 1.50 8.59 -28.04
CA GLN A 100 1.74 9.78 -28.84
C GLN A 100 1.57 9.47 -30.33
N SER A 101 1.46 10.53 -31.16
CA SER A 101 1.29 10.41 -32.61
C SER A 101 2.51 9.80 -33.33
N ASP A 102 3.68 9.90 -32.73
CA ASP A 102 4.93 9.33 -33.24
C ASP A 102 5.16 7.86 -32.81
N GLY A 103 4.21 7.31 -32.05
CA GLY A 103 4.28 5.94 -31.52
C GLY A 103 4.99 5.81 -30.16
N SER A 104 5.56 6.88 -29.63
CA SER A 104 6.12 6.92 -28.28
C SER A 104 5.02 6.98 -27.21
N TYR A 105 5.40 7.02 -25.93
CA TYR A 105 4.48 7.13 -24.81
C TYR A 105 4.91 8.25 -23.87
N ASN A 106 3.94 8.95 -23.31
CA ASN A 106 4.12 9.90 -22.22
C ASN A 106 2.93 9.80 -21.26
N PHE A 107 3.21 9.58 -19.98
CA PHE A 107 2.20 9.42 -18.94
C PHE A 107 2.20 10.56 -17.91
N ASP A 108 2.95 11.63 -18.08
CA ASP A 108 3.00 12.75 -17.13
C ASP A 108 1.61 13.32 -16.83
N SER A 109 0.74 13.34 -17.85
CA SER A 109 -0.61 13.90 -17.72
C SER A 109 -1.51 13.18 -16.71
N ILE A 110 -1.27 11.89 -16.43
CA ILE A 110 -2.10 11.13 -15.46
C ILE A 110 -1.84 11.57 -14.02
N PHE A 111 -0.66 12.13 -13.75
CA PHE A 111 -0.25 12.59 -12.42
C PHE A 111 -0.50 14.07 -12.16
N ARG A 112 -0.89 14.86 -13.17
CA ARG A 112 -0.97 16.33 -13.13
C ARG A 112 -1.72 16.91 -11.93
N TYR A 113 -2.74 16.20 -11.42
CA TYR A 113 -3.55 16.68 -10.30
C TYR A 113 -3.01 16.26 -8.93
N ILE A 114 -2.11 15.29 -8.87
CA ILE A 114 -1.57 14.77 -7.60
C ILE A 114 -0.10 15.14 -7.38
N THR A 115 0.63 15.56 -8.43
CA THR A 115 2.07 15.91 -8.34
C THR A 115 2.35 16.90 -7.21
N GLY A 116 1.49 17.91 -7.01
CA GLY A 116 1.66 18.89 -5.92
C GLY A 116 1.52 18.26 -4.51
N HIS A 117 0.72 17.22 -4.36
CA HIS A 117 0.59 16.50 -3.10
C HIS A 117 1.75 15.53 -2.89
N VAL A 118 2.15 14.81 -3.96
CA VAL A 118 3.26 13.86 -3.94
C VAL A 118 4.55 14.57 -3.55
N SER A 119 4.88 15.68 -4.24
CA SER A 119 6.10 16.44 -4.00
C SER A 119 6.12 17.27 -2.71
N ALA A 120 4.97 17.45 -2.04
CA ALA A 120 4.88 18.16 -0.77
C ALA A 120 5.14 17.24 0.45
N ALA A 121 5.09 15.93 0.28
CA ALA A 121 5.41 14.98 1.33
C ALA A 121 6.92 14.84 1.50
N ASP A 122 7.38 14.51 2.72
CA ASP A 122 8.78 14.18 2.97
C ASP A 122 9.18 12.83 2.37
N TYR A 123 8.20 11.94 2.17
CA TYR A 123 8.39 10.67 1.50
C TYR A 123 7.09 10.18 0.87
N SER A 124 7.13 9.75 -0.40
CA SER A 124 5.94 9.35 -1.15
C SER A 124 6.11 7.98 -1.82
N VAL A 125 5.08 7.14 -1.68
CA VAL A 125 5.08 5.76 -2.19
C VAL A 125 3.84 5.45 -3.01
N ALA A 126 4.01 4.57 -4.03
CA ALA A 126 2.91 4.01 -4.80
C ALA A 126 3.10 2.50 -4.98
N ASN A 127 2.01 1.75 -5.18
CA ASN A 127 2.08 0.35 -5.61
C ASN A 127 2.21 0.30 -7.14
N LEU A 128 3.34 -0.19 -7.65
CA LEU A 128 3.55 -0.42 -9.07
C LEU A 128 2.99 -1.80 -9.45
N GLU A 129 1.75 -1.82 -9.93
CA GLU A 129 1.03 -3.06 -10.24
C GLU A 129 1.09 -3.40 -11.75
N VAL A 130 2.26 -3.19 -12.33
CA VAL A 130 2.62 -3.53 -13.72
C VAL A 130 4.06 -3.99 -13.78
N THR A 131 4.45 -4.59 -14.92
CA THR A 131 5.86 -4.89 -15.23
C THR A 131 6.38 -4.01 -16.36
N PHE A 132 7.70 -3.86 -16.43
CA PHE A 132 8.43 -3.18 -17.52
C PHE A 132 9.31 -4.18 -18.28
N ALA A 133 8.70 -5.15 -18.98
CA ALA A 133 9.44 -6.14 -19.76
C ALA A 133 9.97 -5.59 -21.09
N GLY A 134 9.51 -4.42 -21.53
CA GLY A 134 9.76 -3.92 -22.87
C GLY A 134 8.98 -4.70 -23.93
N THR A 135 9.44 -4.61 -25.18
CA THR A 135 8.86 -5.34 -26.32
C THR A 135 9.79 -6.40 -26.88
N ASP A 136 10.99 -6.52 -26.32
CA ASP A 136 11.95 -7.55 -26.65
C ASP A 136 11.55 -8.90 -26.05
N ASN A 137 12.25 -9.97 -26.43
CA ASN A 137 12.04 -11.33 -25.87
C ASN A 137 10.62 -11.87 -26.05
N GLY A 138 9.87 -11.42 -27.06
CA GLY A 138 8.52 -11.90 -27.38
C GLY A 138 7.42 -11.27 -26.53
N PHE A 139 7.71 -10.24 -25.77
CA PHE A 139 6.71 -9.44 -25.08
C PHE A 139 6.14 -8.35 -25.98
N SER A 140 4.91 -7.92 -25.65
CA SER A 140 4.28 -6.71 -26.18
C SER A 140 3.68 -5.93 -25.03
N TYR A 141 3.52 -4.62 -25.19
CA TYR A 141 2.81 -3.82 -24.20
C TYR A 141 1.33 -4.25 -24.12
N SER A 142 0.83 -4.40 -22.91
CA SER A 142 -0.51 -4.95 -22.64
C SER A 142 -1.09 -4.46 -21.32
N GLY A 143 -2.44 -4.40 -21.27
CA GLY A 143 -3.21 -4.29 -20.03
C GLY A 143 -3.64 -5.67 -19.52
N TYR A 144 -4.80 -5.70 -18.82
CA TYR A 144 -5.34 -6.94 -18.26
C TYR A 144 -5.41 -8.08 -19.30
N PRO A 145 -5.11 -9.35 -18.96
CA PRO A 145 -4.82 -9.84 -17.60
C PRO A 145 -3.33 -9.86 -17.22
N ARG A 146 -2.43 -9.46 -18.09
CA ARG A 146 -0.98 -9.42 -17.84
C ARG A 146 -0.45 -8.05 -18.24
N PHE A 147 -0.05 -7.29 -17.24
CA PHE A 147 0.36 -5.91 -17.43
C PHE A 147 1.83 -5.81 -17.81
N ASN A 148 2.09 -5.24 -18.97
CA ASN A 148 3.43 -4.85 -19.43
C ASN A 148 3.35 -3.42 -19.98
N CYS A 149 3.97 -2.49 -19.29
CA CYS A 149 3.86 -1.06 -19.57
C CYS A 149 5.16 -0.53 -20.21
N PRO A 150 5.09 0.51 -21.04
CA PRO A 150 6.28 1.25 -21.48
C PRO A 150 7.02 1.89 -20.32
N ASP A 151 8.33 1.96 -20.40
CA ASP A 151 9.23 2.58 -19.41
C ASP A 151 8.89 4.04 -19.14
N ALA A 152 8.25 4.73 -20.08
CA ALA A 152 7.73 6.08 -19.91
C ALA A 152 6.81 6.25 -18.68
N LEU A 153 6.22 5.17 -18.14
CA LEU A 153 5.50 5.24 -16.88
C LEU A 153 6.46 5.40 -15.69
N ALA A 154 7.61 4.74 -15.71
CA ALA A 154 8.62 4.92 -14.67
C ALA A 154 9.15 6.35 -14.66
N ASP A 155 9.41 6.92 -15.84
CA ASP A 155 9.79 8.34 -15.97
C ASP A 155 8.70 9.26 -15.42
N ALA A 156 7.44 9.01 -15.76
CA ALA A 156 6.32 9.83 -15.30
C ALA A 156 6.11 9.74 -13.77
N THR A 157 6.31 8.58 -13.15
CA THR A 157 6.26 8.45 -11.68
C THR A 157 7.38 9.22 -11.00
N LYS A 158 8.59 9.16 -11.56
CA LYS A 158 9.72 9.96 -11.09
C LYS A 158 9.46 11.46 -11.24
N ASN A 159 8.95 11.88 -12.39
CA ASN A 159 8.59 13.28 -12.65
C ASN A 159 7.49 13.77 -11.72
N ALA A 160 6.56 12.91 -11.31
CA ALA A 160 5.53 13.22 -10.34
C ALA A 160 6.07 13.39 -8.92
N GLY A 161 7.28 12.92 -8.64
CA GLY A 161 7.97 13.07 -7.35
C GLY A 161 7.83 11.88 -6.41
N PHE A 162 7.45 10.71 -6.89
CA PHE A 162 7.45 9.50 -6.03
C PHE A 162 8.86 9.07 -5.67
N ASP A 163 9.08 8.77 -4.39
CA ASP A 163 10.37 8.34 -3.85
C ASP A 163 10.53 6.82 -3.90
N MET A 164 9.42 6.07 -3.82
CA MET A 164 9.43 4.62 -3.82
C MET A 164 8.25 4.03 -4.59
N LEU A 165 8.52 2.97 -5.36
CA LEU A 165 7.51 2.13 -5.98
C LEU A 165 7.58 0.73 -5.36
N LEU A 166 6.45 0.26 -4.81
CA LEU A 166 6.31 -1.09 -4.26
C LEU A 166 5.95 -2.04 -5.41
N THR A 167 6.70 -3.13 -5.54
CA THR A 167 6.51 -4.14 -6.60
C THR A 167 6.00 -5.48 -6.07
N ALA A 168 5.76 -5.59 -4.77
CA ALA A 168 5.30 -6.83 -4.13
C ALA A 168 3.77 -6.97 -4.23
N ASN A 169 3.26 -7.37 -5.40
CA ASN A 169 1.84 -7.57 -5.68
C ASN A 169 1.62 -8.78 -6.61
N ASN A 170 0.36 -9.10 -6.92
CA ASN A 170 -0.01 -10.25 -7.76
C ASN A 170 0.37 -10.10 -9.24
N HIS A 171 0.69 -8.89 -9.72
CA HIS A 171 1.09 -8.60 -11.10
C HIS A 171 2.61 -8.47 -11.28
N SER A 172 3.39 -8.60 -10.23
CA SER A 172 4.86 -8.48 -10.29
C SER A 172 5.53 -9.50 -11.22
N TYR A 173 4.86 -10.62 -11.52
CA TYR A 173 5.40 -11.71 -12.33
C TYR A 173 4.66 -11.91 -13.68
N ASP A 174 3.88 -10.96 -14.13
CA ASP A 174 3.05 -11.04 -15.35
C ASP A 174 3.86 -11.33 -16.63
N THR A 175 5.07 -10.86 -16.68
CA THR A 175 6.02 -11.05 -17.79
C THR A 175 7.17 -11.99 -17.42
N THR A 176 6.91 -12.94 -16.55
CA THR A 176 7.85 -13.96 -16.08
C THR A 176 9.07 -13.39 -15.34
N LEU A 177 10.06 -14.22 -15.06
CA LEU A 177 11.31 -13.82 -14.42
C LEU A 177 12.07 -12.73 -15.21
N VAL A 178 11.94 -12.75 -16.54
CA VAL A 178 12.61 -11.78 -17.42
C VAL A 178 12.11 -10.37 -17.14
N GLY A 179 10.79 -10.16 -17.22
CA GLY A 179 10.21 -8.86 -16.96
C GLY A 179 10.27 -8.46 -15.49
N PHE A 180 10.13 -9.41 -14.55
CA PHE A 180 10.32 -9.16 -13.13
C PHE A 180 11.70 -8.54 -12.83
N LYS A 181 12.78 -9.16 -13.33
CA LYS A 181 14.14 -8.64 -13.14
C LYS A 181 14.31 -7.25 -13.74
N ARG A 182 13.86 -7.08 -15.01
CA ARG A 182 13.97 -5.81 -15.70
C ARG A 182 13.20 -4.67 -15.01
N THR A 183 12.08 -4.99 -14.37
CA THR A 183 11.28 -4.00 -13.62
C THR A 183 12.03 -3.48 -12.38
N LEU A 184 12.97 -4.26 -11.82
CA LEU A 184 13.75 -3.89 -10.64
C LEU A 184 15.08 -3.17 -10.97
N GLU A 185 15.48 -3.13 -12.24
CA GLU A 185 16.67 -2.45 -12.76
C GLU A 185 16.39 -0.97 -13.07
#